data_4c87a921f19b9bfa39ad255a28bfc2fc
#
_entry.id   4c87a921f19b9bfa39ad255a28bfc2fc
#
_cell.length_a   1.000
_cell.length_b   1.000
_cell.length_c   1.000
_cell.angle_alpha   90.00
_cell.angle_beta   90.00
_cell.angle_gamma   90.00
#
_symmetry.space_group_name_H-M   'P 1'
#
loop_
_entity.id
_entity.type
_entity.pdbx_description
1 polymer ?
#
loop_
_entity_poly.entity_id
_entity_poly.type
_entity_poly.pdbx_seq_one_letter_code
_entity_poly.pdbx_strand_id
1 'polypeptide(L)'
;TAIIADMVEKAIPKVIPIRIDEGRGLTPSIGTQLYAPHSNTQDTRGRILRDLRISVTDRCNFRCTYCMPKEVFDQNYPYLAHQELLSFEEITRLTSIFSTLGVEKIRLTGGEPLLRKNLEVLIEMLSGIRTSTGKPLDLTLTTNGSILRKKAAALKAAGLQRLTVSLDGLNDEIFRKMNDVDFPVTDVL
;
A
#
# COMPACT_ATOMS: atom_id res chain seq x y z
N THR A 1 -11.62 35.41 2.40
CA THR A 1 -12.41 34.30 1.75
C THR A 1 -11.92 34.00 0.33
N ALA A 2 -11.24 34.92 -0.36
CA ALA A 2 -10.74 34.77 -1.73
C ALA A 2 -9.44 33.93 -1.83
N ILE A 3 -8.65 33.85 -0.78
CA ILE A 3 -7.33 33.16 -0.79
C ILE A 3 -7.48 31.64 -0.73
N ILE A 4 -8.57 31.12 -0.14
CA ILE A 4 -8.79 29.67 0.00
C ILE A 4 -9.31 29.06 -1.32
N ALA A 5 -10.07 29.81 -2.10
CA ALA A 5 -10.58 29.35 -3.39
C ALA A 5 -9.45 29.11 -4.40
N ASP A 6 -8.41 29.95 -4.40
CA ASP A 6 -7.28 29.89 -5.33
C ASP A 6 -6.31 28.71 -5.00
N MET A 7 -6.31 28.22 -3.75
CA MET A 7 -5.51 27.05 -3.34
C MET A 7 -6.16 25.71 -3.70
N VAL A 8 -7.48 25.64 -3.81
CA VAL A 8 -8.20 24.41 -4.16
C VAL A 8 -8.08 24.13 -5.66
N GLU A 9 -8.02 25.15 -6.50
CA GLU A 9 -7.90 24.99 -7.96
C GLU A 9 -6.51 24.52 -8.42
N LYS A 10 -5.49 24.65 -7.56
CA LYS A 10 -4.11 24.18 -7.83
C LYS A 10 -3.80 22.75 -7.41
N ALA A 11 -4.74 22.08 -6.76
CA ALA A 11 -4.54 20.72 -6.20
C ALA A 11 -5.08 19.57 -7.09
N ILE A 12 -5.56 19.87 -8.29
CA ILE A 12 -5.91 18.81 -9.24
C ILE A 12 -4.59 18.29 -9.83
N PRO A 13 -4.20 17.03 -9.58
CA PRO A 13 -3.00 16.49 -10.19
C PRO A 13 -3.20 16.54 -11.71
N LYS A 14 -2.33 17.26 -12.42
CA LYS A 14 -2.29 17.22 -13.88
C LYS A 14 -2.06 15.76 -14.26
N VAL A 15 -3.09 15.12 -14.80
CA VAL A 15 -2.94 13.83 -15.45
C VAL A 15 -1.99 14.06 -16.62
N ILE A 16 -0.77 13.54 -16.53
CA ILE A 16 0.17 13.55 -17.66
C ILE A 16 -0.28 12.41 -18.57
N PRO A 17 -0.88 12.68 -19.74
CA PRO A 17 -1.27 11.62 -20.65
C PRO A 17 0.00 10.92 -21.13
N ILE A 18 0.12 9.64 -20.86
CA ILE A 18 1.13 8.79 -21.47
C ILE A 18 0.70 8.64 -22.94
N ARG A 19 1.37 9.34 -23.87
CA ARG A 19 1.21 9.08 -25.30
C ARG A 19 1.97 7.80 -25.62
N ILE A 20 1.23 6.76 -25.97
CA ILE A 20 1.81 5.60 -26.64
C ILE A 20 1.99 6.02 -28.10
N ASP A 21 3.25 6.18 -28.52
CA ASP A 21 3.57 6.49 -29.90
C ASP A 21 3.39 5.21 -30.73
N GLU A 22 2.30 5.11 -31.47
CA GLU A 22 1.97 3.98 -32.34
C GLU A 22 2.78 3.97 -33.63
N GLY A 23 3.94 4.56 -33.66
CA GLY A 23 4.76 4.73 -34.84
C GLY A 23 6.15 4.13 -34.77
N ARG A 24 6.27 2.83 -34.83
CA ARG A 24 7.25 2.03 -35.59
C ARG A 24 7.14 0.56 -35.16
N GLY A 25 6.72 -0.30 -36.07
CA GLY A 25 6.67 -1.73 -35.88
C GLY A 25 8.03 -2.34 -35.57
N LEU A 26 8.36 -2.33 -34.27
CA LEU A 26 9.33 -3.23 -33.68
C LEU A 26 8.52 -4.34 -33.04
N THR A 27 8.33 -5.43 -33.78
CA THR A 27 8.02 -6.70 -33.15
C THR A 27 9.08 -6.93 -32.07
N PRO A 28 8.72 -6.94 -30.77
CA PRO A 28 9.68 -7.37 -29.79
C PRO A 28 9.92 -8.85 -30.07
N SER A 29 11.09 -9.18 -30.61
CA SER A 29 11.59 -10.54 -30.47
C SER A 29 11.69 -10.76 -28.97
N ILE A 30 10.81 -11.60 -28.42
CA ILE A 30 10.93 -12.12 -27.07
C ILE A 30 12.15 -13.05 -27.11
N GLY A 31 13.32 -12.45 -27.20
CA GLY A 31 14.56 -13.09 -26.80
C GLY A 31 14.39 -13.38 -25.32
N THR A 32 14.39 -14.66 -24.98
CA THR A 32 14.50 -15.15 -23.61
C THR A 32 15.86 -14.69 -23.07
N GLN A 33 16.01 -13.39 -22.78
CA GLN A 33 17.07 -12.93 -21.92
C GLN A 33 16.69 -13.44 -20.53
N LEU A 34 17.27 -14.59 -20.19
CA LEU A 34 17.41 -15.02 -18.81
C LEU A 34 18.06 -13.83 -18.07
N TYR A 35 17.23 -13.08 -17.35
CA TYR A 35 17.73 -12.03 -16.46
C TYR A 35 18.74 -12.67 -15.54
N ALA A 36 19.99 -12.25 -15.64
CA ALA A 36 21.03 -12.68 -14.73
C ALA A 36 20.56 -12.31 -13.29
N PRO A 37 20.58 -13.24 -12.33
CA PRO A 37 19.93 -13.07 -11.03
C PRO A 37 20.59 -12.07 -10.08
N HIS A 38 21.42 -11.14 -10.53
CA HIS A 38 22.25 -10.29 -9.65
C HIS A 38 22.41 -8.83 -10.06
N SER A 39 21.51 -8.24 -10.82
CA SER A 39 21.57 -6.79 -10.95
C SER A 39 20.73 -6.16 -9.84
N ASN A 40 21.35 -5.79 -8.72
CA ASN A 40 20.72 -4.90 -7.75
C ASN A 40 20.29 -3.64 -8.49
N THR A 41 18.97 -3.47 -8.68
CA THR A 41 18.41 -2.26 -9.28
C THR A 41 18.77 -1.08 -8.39
N GLN A 42 19.46 -0.08 -8.94
CA GLN A 42 19.90 1.11 -8.22
C GLN A 42 19.26 2.35 -8.84
N ASP A 43 19.02 3.35 -8.00
CA ASP A 43 18.67 4.68 -8.49
C ASP A 43 19.93 5.46 -8.93
N THR A 44 19.71 6.69 -9.43
CA THR A 44 20.81 7.56 -9.89
C THR A 44 21.80 7.97 -8.80
N ARG A 45 21.51 7.67 -7.52
CA ARG A 45 22.37 7.90 -6.36
C ARG A 45 23.04 6.63 -5.84
N GLY A 46 22.92 5.52 -6.57
CA GLY A 46 23.48 4.23 -6.19
C GLY A 46 22.73 3.51 -5.05
N ARG A 47 21.52 3.94 -4.70
CA ARG A 47 20.72 3.27 -3.67
C ARG A 47 20.02 2.06 -4.27
N ILE A 48 20.14 0.94 -3.57
CA ILE A 48 19.55 -0.35 -3.98
C ILE A 48 18.05 -0.35 -3.65
N LEU A 49 17.25 -0.94 -4.54
CA LEU A 49 15.83 -1.19 -4.32
C LEU A 49 15.67 -2.33 -3.29
N ARG A 50 15.18 -2.01 -2.08
CA ARG A 50 15.01 -2.99 -0.98
C ARG A 50 13.61 -3.08 -0.41
N ASP A 51 12.89 -1.98 -0.40
CA ASP A 51 11.56 -1.87 0.21
C ASP A 51 10.52 -1.60 -0.87
N LEU A 52 9.42 -2.36 -0.84
CA LEU A 52 8.25 -2.11 -1.67
C LEU A 52 7.03 -1.86 -0.76
N ARG A 53 6.35 -0.75 -0.99
CA ARG A 53 5.08 -0.43 -0.34
C ARG A 53 3.94 -0.70 -1.29
N ILE A 54 2.96 -1.49 -0.85
CA ILE A 54 1.80 -1.88 -1.64
C ILE A 54 0.54 -1.39 -0.94
N SER A 55 -0.21 -0.51 -1.61
CA SER A 55 -1.54 -0.11 -1.19
C SER A 55 -2.55 -1.14 -1.68
N VAL A 56 -3.23 -1.82 -0.76
CA VAL A 56 -4.18 -2.90 -1.09
C VAL A 56 -5.63 -2.42 -1.19
N THR A 57 -5.91 -1.19 -0.76
CA THR A 57 -7.22 -0.55 -0.84
C THR A 57 -7.08 0.97 -0.68
N ASP A 58 -7.97 1.71 -1.28
CA ASP A 58 -8.13 3.15 -1.11
C ASP A 58 -9.11 3.51 0.02
N ARG A 59 -9.84 2.54 0.59
CA ARG A 59 -10.85 2.74 1.62
C ARG A 59 -10.23 2.78 3.01
N CYS A 60 -10.72 3.69 3.84
CA CYS A 60 -10.38 3.78 5.26
C CYS A 60 -11.64 4.00 6.09
N ASN A 61 -11.64 3.52 7.31
CA ASN A 61 -12.71 3.76 8.29
C ASN A 61 -12.44 4.95 9.20
N PHE A 62 -11.25 5.56 9.13
CA PHE A 62 -10.93 6.84 9.76
C PHE A 62 -10.96 7.97 8.75
N ARG A 63 -11.09 9.21 9.25
CA ARG A 63 -11.11 10.45 8.47
C ARG A 63 -10.07 11.42 8.98
N CYS A 64 -8.85 10.91 9.23
CA CYS A 64 -7.75 11.72 9.74
C CYS A 64 -7.63 13.01 8.96
N THR A 65 -7.64 14.14 9.67
CA THR A 65 -7.72 15.49 9.10
C THR A 65 -6.57 15.82 8.15
N TYR A 66 -5.43 15.16 8.35
CA TYR A 66 -4.22 15.35 7.53
C TYR A 66 -4.09 14.32 6.38
N CYS A 67 -4.95 13.29 6.31
CA CYS A 67 -4.83 12.20 5.34
C CYS A 67 -6.06 12.05 4.46
N MET A 68 -7.24 11.88 5.06
CA MET A 68 -8.52 11.64 4.37
C MET A 68 -9.63 12.50 4.99
N PRO A 69 -9.54 13.83 4.95
CA PRO A 69 -10.52 14.71 5.58
C PRO A 69 -11.92 14.50 4.99
N LYS A 70 -12.95 14.63 5.83
CA LYS A 70 -14.38 14.40 5.47
C LYS A 70 -14.87 15.28 4.33
N GLU A 71 -14.30 16.48 4.19
CA GLU A 71 -14.64 17.46 3.16
C GLU A 71 -14.31 16.97 1.75
N VAL A 72 -13.33 16.05 1.64
CA VAL A 72 -12.89 15.47 0.37
C VAL A 72 -13.37 14.03 0.23
N PHE A 73 -13.25 13.24 1.31
CA PHE A 73 -13.55 11.80 1.32
C PHE A 73 -14.91 11.53 1.97
N ASP A 74 -15.94 12.15 1.44
CA ASP A 74 -17.33 12.00 1.88
C ASP A 74 -17.96 10.68 1.38
N GLN A 75 -19.28 10.55 1.57
CA GLN A 75 -20.03 9.37 1.14
C GLN A 75 -20.11 9.22 -0.39
N ASN A 76 -19.92 10.30 -1.13
CA ASN A 76 -20.01 10.35 -2.59
C ASN A 76 -18.63 10.23 -3.26
N TYR A 77 -17.56 10.17 -2.46
CA TYR A 77 -16.20 10.04 -3.00
C TYR A 77 -16.09 8.77 -3.87
N PRO A 78 -15.59 8.86 -5.12
CA PRO A 78 -15.54 7.76 -6.07
C PRO A 78 -14.39 6.79 -5.74
N TYR A 79 -14.54 6.02 -4.66
CA TYR A 79 -13.60 4.94 -4.35
C TYR A 79 -13.56 3.91 -5.47
N LEU A 80 -12.40 3.33 -5.70
CA LEU A 80 -12.23 2.28 -6.70
C LEU A 80 -13.22 1.12 -6.49
N ALA A 81 -13.80 0.63 -7.56
CA ALA A 81 -14.55 -0.61 -7.53
C ALA A 81 -13.62 -1.78 -7.21
N HIS A 82 -14.14 -2.83 -6.59
CA HIS A 82 -13.32 -3.98 -6.19
C HIS A 82 -12.55 -4.62 -7.36
N GLN A 83 -13.15 -4.61 -8.54
CA GLN A 83 -12.55 -5.14 -9.78
C GLN A 83 -11.42 -4.27 -10.35
N GLU A 84 -11.29 -3.02 -9.90
CA GLU A 84 -10.22 -2.10 -10.31
C GLU A 84 -9.00 -2.20 -9.36
N LEU A 85 -9.16 -2.87 -8.23
CA LEU A 85 -8.05 -3.18 -7.34
C LEU A 85 -7.31 -4.41 -7.85
N LEU A 86 -5.99 -4.42 -7.77
CA LEU A 86 -5.20 -5.62 -8.06
C LEU A 86 -5.71 -6.81 -7.24
N SER A 87 -5.80 -7.98 -7.88
CA SER A 87 -6.08 -9.25 -7.20
C SER A 87 -4.89 -9.66 -6.33
N PHE A 88 -5.09 -10.61 -5.44
CA PHE A 88 -4.01 -11.13 -4.60
C PHE A 88 -2.96 -11.87 -5.42
N GLU A 89 -3.38 -12.53 -6.49
CA GLU A 89 -2.51 -13.21 -7.45
C GLU A 89 -1.65 -12.21 -8.21
N GLU A 90 -2.23 -11.08 -8.66
CA GLU A 90 -1.49 -10.01 -9.33
C GLU A 90 -0.47 -9.36 -8.39
N ILE A 91 -0.86 -9.07 -7.15
CA ILE A 91 0.04 -8.53 -6.12
C ILE A 91 1.18 -9.51 -5.86
N THR A 92 0.87 -10.81 -5.74
CA THR A 92 1.86 -11.86 -5.51
C THR A 92 2.84 -11.98 -6.68
N ARG A 93 2.32 -11.94 -7.92
CA ARG A 93 3.15 -11.94 -9.13
C ARG A 93 4.07 -10.72 -9.18
N LEU A 94 3.55 -9.52 -8.94
CA LEU A 94 4.36 -8.30 -8.91
C LEU A 94 5.43 -8.38 -7.82
N THR A 95 5.06 -8.83 -6.61
CA THR A 95 6.01 -9.00 -5.51
C THR A 95 7.13 -9.98 -5.87
N SER A 96 6.81 -11.09 -6.54
CA SER A 96 7.83 -12.03 -7.04
C SER A 96 8.80 -11.37 -8.01
N ILE A 97 8.31 -10.56 -8.95
CA ILE A 97 9.15 -9.82 -9.88
C ILE A 97 10.05 -8.83 -9.12
N PHE A 98 9.49 -8.05 -8.20
CA PHE A 98 10.28 -7.09 -7.43
C PHE A 98 11.31 -7.76 -6.52
N SER A 99 11.03 -8.97 -6.01
CA SER A 99 12.01 -9.71 -5.21
C SER A 99 13.23 -10.13 -6.03
N THR A 100 13.07 -10.45 -7.32
CA THR A 100 14.20 -10.72 -8.21
C THR A 100 15.04 -9.47 -8.52
N LEU A 101 14.43 -8.28 -8.38
CA LEU A 101 15.09 -6.99 -8.56
C LEU A 101 15.78 -6.47 -7.29
N GLY A 102 15.71 -7.23 -6.18
CA GLY A 102 16.41 -6.92 -4.93
C GLY A 102 15.51 -6.48 -3.78
N VAL A 103 14.18 -6.47 -3.94
CA VAL A 103 13.27 -6.19 -2.82
C VAL A 103 13.33 -7.32 -1.79
N GLU A 104 13.57 -6.93 -0.54
CA GLU A 104 13.68 -7.83 0.61
C GLU A 104 12.53 -7.61 1.60
N LYS A 105 11.84 -6.45 1.52
CA LYS A 105 10.79 -6.07 2.43
C LYS A 105 9.55 -5.57 1.71
N ILE A 106 8.41 -6.10 2.12
CA ILE A 106 7.09 -5.68 1.67
C ILE A 106 6.34 -5.00 2.81
N ARG A 107 5.84 -3.80 2.55
CA ARG A 107 4.95 -3.09 3.47
C ARG A 107 3.56 -2.99 2.86
N LEU A 108 2.62 -3.76 3.43
CA LEU A 108 1.21 -3.64 3.08
C LEU A 108 0.61 -2.42 3.78
N THR A 109 -0.14 -1.64 3.02
CA THR A 109 -0.79 -0.41 3.44
C THR A 109 -2.05 -0.17 2.61
N GLY A 110 -2.61 1.02 2.64
CA GLY A 110 -3.78 1.41 1.88
C GLY A 110 -4.36 2.69 2.44
N GLY A 111 -5.67 2.83 2.39
CA GLY A 111 -6.39 3.59 3.40
C GLY A 111 -6.23 2.83 4.72
N GLU A 112 -7.13 1.88 5.02
CA GLU A 112 -6.91 0.91 6.09
C GLU A 112 -6.83 -0.51 5.49
N PRO A 113 -5.65 -1.14 5.47
CA PRO A 113 -5.47 -2.43 4.77
C PRO A 113 -6.31 -3.57 5.38
N LEU A 114 -6.61 -3.52 6.67
CA LEU A 114 -7.43 -4.54 7.34
C LEU A 114 -8.89 -4.53 6.89
N LEU A 115 -9.34 -3.49 6.17
CA LEU A 115 -10.65 -3.47 5.50
C LEU A 115 -10.67 -4.33 4.24
N ARG A 116 -9.51 -4.65 3.66
CA ARG A 116 -9.44 -5.58 2.53
C ARG A 116 -9.83 -6.97 3.03
N LYS A 117 -10.92 -7.50 2.48
CA LYS A 117 -11.42 -8.82 2.87
C LYS A 117 -10.37 -9.90 2.58
N ASN A 118 -10.20 -10.84 3.51
CA ASN A 118 -9.27 -11.97 3.39
C ASN A 118 -7.79 -11.55 3.18
N LEU A 119 -7.35 -10.45 3.79
CA LEU A 119 -5.96 -9.98 3.68
C LEU A 119 -4.94 -11.03 4.16
N GLU A 120 -5.33 -11.89 5.10
CA GLU A 120 -4.54 -13.02 5.59
C GLU A 120 -4.15 -13.98 4.46
N VAL A 121 -5.00 -14.18 3.45
CA VAL A 121 -4.69 -15.02 2.28
C VAL A 121 -3.57 -14.39 1.45
N LEU A 122 -3.61 -13.07 1.23
CA LEU A 122 -2.51 -12.38 0.56
C LEU A 122 -1.20 -12.54 1.33
N ILE A 123 -1.22 -12.36 2.65
CA ILE A 123 -0.02 -12.49 3.49
C ILE A 123 0.56 -13.91 3.38
N GLU A 124 -0.29 -14.94 3.41
CA GLU A 124 0.12 -16.33 3.22
C GLU A 124 0.79 -16.54 1.85
N MET A 125 0.18 -16.03 0.76
CA MET A 125 0.76 -16.11 -0.58
C MET A 125 2.14 -15.42 -0.64
N LEU A 126 2.27 -14.23 -0.05
CA LEU A 126 3.52 -13.48 -0.01
C LEU A 126 4.58 -14.16 0.86
N SER A 127 4.20 -14.86 1.93
CA SER A 127 5.13 -15.56 2.83
C SER A 127 5.88 -16.71 2.13
N GLY A 128 5.32 -17.23 1.06
CA GLY A 128 5.93 -18.24 0.19
C GLY A 128 7.06 -17.71 -0.69
N ILE A 129 7.14 -16.39 -0.92
CA ILE A 129 8.13 -15.79 -1.83
C ILE A 129 9.49 -15.72 -1.14
N ARG A 130 10.54 -15.91 -1.93
CA ARG A 130 11.93 -15.79 -1.48
C ARG A 130 12.61 -14.63 -2.19
N THR A 131 13.48 -13.96 -1.47
CA THR A 131 14.36 -12.92 -2.03
C THR A 131 15.34 -13.51 -3.04
N SER A 132 16.01 -12.66 -3.81
CA SER A 132 17.10 -13.08 -4.71
C SER A 132 18.23 -13.84 -4.00
N THR A 133 18.37 -13.68 -2.67
CA THR A 133 19.32 -14.39 -1.83
C THR A 133 18.76 -15.66 -1.17
N GLY A 134 17.52 -16.06 -1.51
CA GLY A 134 16.84 -17.25 -0.96
C GLY A 134 16.21 -17.05 0.43
N LYS A 135 16.32 -15.87 1.03
CA LYS A 135 15.71 -15.56 2.33
C LYS A 135 14.21 -15.31 2.19
N PRO A 136 13.40 -15.53 3.24
CA PRO A 136 12.01 -15.09 3.26
C PRO A 136 11.93 -13.56 3.17
N LEU A 137 10.86 -13.04 2.55
CA LEU A 137 10.55 -11.61 2.57
C LEU A 137 10.19 -11.16 3.99
N ASP A 138 10.64 -9.95 4.34
CA ASP A 138 10.19 -9.27 5.56
C ASP A 138 8.82 -8.64 5.32
N LEU A 139 7.76 -9.32 5.78
CA LEU A 139 6.37 -8.88 5.59
C LEU A 139 5.94 -7.97 6.74
N THR A 140 5.56 -6.75 6.40
CA THR A 140 5.11 -5.74 7.35
C THR A 140 3.74 -5.18 6.95
N LEU A 141 2.95 -4.77 7.94
CA LEU A 141 1.64 -4.15 7.76
C LEU A 141 1.59 -2.84 8.53
N THR A 142 1.07 -1.77 7.92
CA THR A 142 0.75 -0.51 8.62
C THR A 142 -0.77 -0.38 8.71
N THR A 143 -1.29 -0.21 9.92
CA THR A 143 -2.74 -0.15 10.22
C THR A 143 -3.06 0.94 11.23
N ASN A 144 -4.27 1.45 11.22
CA ASN A 144 -4.80 2.31 12.28
C ASN A 144 -5.21 1.54 13.55
N GLY A 145 -5.14 0.21 13.51
CA GLY A 145 -5.40 -0.66 14.66
C GLY A 145 -6.88 -0.94 14.97
N SER A 146 -7.82 -0.23 14.36
CA SER A 146 -9.25 -0.29 14.72
C SER A 146 -9.88 -1.69 14.72
N ILE A 147 -9.39 -2.58 13.86
CA ILE A 147 -9.88 -3.96 13.79
C ILE A 147 -8.77 -5.00 14.00
N LEU A 148 -7.60 -4.55 14.44
CA LEU A 148 -6.42 -5.40 14.63
C LEU A 148 -6.68 -6.53 15.64
N ARG A 149 -7.34 -6.26 16.76
CA ARG A 149 -7.68 -7.25 17.78
C ARG A 149 -8.36 -8.50 17.20
N LYS A 150 -9.26 -8.29 16.23
CA LYS A 150 -10.01 -9.39 15.57
C LYS A 150 -9.18 -10.14 14.54
N LYS A 151 -8.15 -9.53 13.99
CA LYS A 151 -7.37 -10.06 12.86
C LYS A 151 -5.98 -10.55 13.24
N ALA A 152 -5.42 -10.12 14.38
CA ALA A 152 -4.03 -10.34 14.76
C ALA A 152 -3.59 -11.81 14.71
N ALA A 153 -4.41 -12.73 15.24
CA ALA A 153 -4.09 -14.15 15.24
C ALA A 153 -3.99 -14.74 13.83
N ALA A 154 -4.95 -14.40 12.95
CA ALA A 154 -4.97 -14.87 11.58
C ALA A 154 -3.80 -14.28 10.77
N LEU A 155 -3.50 -13.00 10.94
CA LEU A 155 -2.36 -12.33 10.28
C LEU A 155 -1.03 -12.97 10.68
N LYS A 156 -0.85 -13.27 11.98
CA LYS A 156 0.34 -13.95 12.49
C LYS A 156 0.46 -15.37 11.92
N ALA A 157 -0.63 -16.12 11.93
CA ALA A 157 -0.65 -17.49 11.37
C ALA A 157 -0.32 -17.51 9.87
N ALA A 158 -0.76 -16.49 9.12
CA ALA A 158 -0.45 -16.32 7.70
C ALA A 158 1.02 -15.94 7.41
N GLY A 159 1.81 -15.60 8.45
CA GLY A 159 3.24 -15.30 8.29
C GLY A 159 3.60 -13.82 8.38
N LEU A 160 2.69 -12.94 8.83
CA LEU A 160 3.03 -11.54 9.09
C LEU A 160 4.06 -11.45 10.22
N GLN A 161 5.15 -10.73 9.98
CA GLN A 161 6.28 -10.64 10.91
C GLN A 161 6.25 -9.39 11.76
N ARG A 162 5.78 -8.27 11.18
CA ARG A 162 5.80 -6.97 11.86
C ARG A 162 4.54 -6.16 11.59
N LEU A 163 4.15 -5.40 12.60
CA LEU A 163 3.06 -4.43 12.54
C LEU A 163 3.59 -3.03 12.88
N THR A 164 3.08 -2.04 12.19
CA THR A 164 3.15 -0.64 12.58
C THR A 164 1.72 -0.18 12.82
N VAL A 165 1.43 0.23 14.05
CA VAL A 165 0.14 0.83 14.39
C VAL A 165 0.30 2.33 14.37
N SER A 166 -0.49 3.00 13.54
CA SER A 166 -0.56 4.47 13.49
C SER A 166 -1.39 4.96 14.66
N LEU A 167 -0.79 5.74 15.55
CA LEU A 167 -1.41 6.24 16.77
C LEU A 167 -1.02 7.70 16.98
N ASP A 168 -1.97 8.61 16.79
CA ASP A 168 -1.72 10.06 16.85
C ASP A 168 -1.67 10.63 18.27
N GLY A 169 -2.04 9.85 19.26
CA GLY A 169 -2.00 10.25 20.67
C GLY A 169 -2.59 9.19 21.60
N LEU A 170 -2.18 9.24 22.86
CA LEU A 170 -2.70 8.36 23.91
C LEU A 170 -3.90 8.95 24.65
N ASN A 171 -4.16 10.25 24.46
CA ASN A 171 -5.31 10.95 25.00
C ASN A 171 -6.49 10.79 24.03
N ASP A 172 -7.65 10.35 24.55
CA ASP A 172 -8.83 10.04 23.73
C ASP A 172 -9.38 11.27 22.99
N GLU A 173 -9.35 12.45 23.61
CA GLU A 173 -9.79 13.69 22.99
C GLU A 173 -8.92 14.07 21.79
N ILE A 174 -7.61 14.01 21.96
CA ILE A 174 -6.63 14.29 20.88
C ILE A 174 -6.79 13.25 19.78
N PHE A 175 -6.87 11.97 20.13
CA PHE A 175 -6.99 10.86 19.18
C PHE A 175 -8.24 11.01 18.31
N ARG A 176 -9.42 11.25 18.92
CA ARG A 176 -10.67 11.47 18.18
C ARG A 176 -10.63 12.73 17.31
N LYS A 177 -10.03 13.80 17.80
CA LYS A 177 -9.86 15.03 17.03
C LYS A 177 -8.99 14.82 15.79
N MET A 178 -7.91 14.06 15.90
CA MET A 178 -7.01 13.78 14.79
C MET A 178 -7.63 12.83 13.75
N ASN A 179 -8.32 11.79 14.22
CA ASN A 179 -8.91 10.78 13.36
C ASN A 179 -10.29 11.15 12.82
N ASP A 180 -10.90 12.17 13.40
CA ASP A 180 -12.23 12.70 13.06
C ASP A 180 -13.32 11.61 12.98
N VAL A 181 -13.28 10.65 13.92
CA VAL A 181 -14.26 9.58 14.08
C VAL A 181 -14.54 9.32 15.56
N ASP A 182 -15.72 8.80 15.86
CA ASP A 182 -16.10 8.38 17.20
C ASP A 182 -15.55 6.96 17.49
N PHE A 183 -14.24 6.89 17.72
CA PHE A 183 -13.53 5.66 18.03
C PHE A 183 -12.58 5.91 19.21
N PRO A 184 -12.67 5.13 20.31
CA PRO A 184 -11.85 5.37 21.49
C PRO A 184 -10.42 4.84 21.29
N VAL A 185 -9.43 5.56 21.82
CA VAL A 185 -8.02 5.15 21.75
C VAL A 185 -7.76 3.82 22.46
N THR A 186 -8.53 3.52 23.52
CA THR A 186 -8.44 2.25 24.27
C THR A 186 -8.69 1.01 23.43
N ASP A 187 -9.41 1.13 22.32
CA ASP A 187 -9.67 0.00 21.41
C ASP A 187 -8.49 -0.27 20.46
N VAL A 188 -7.54 0.65 20.40
CA VAL A 188 -6.27 0.47 19.69
C VAL A 188 -5.20 -0.09 20.61
N LEU A 189 -5.20 0.33 21.89
CA LEU A 189 -4.25 -0.09 22.91
C LEU A 189 -4.57 -1.48 23.47
#